data_b58658ec4251ba3c5d07f3621c7fb641
#
_entry.id   b58658ec4251ba3c5d07f3621c7fb641
#
_cell.length_a   1.000
_cell.length_b   1.000
_cell.length_c   1.000
_cell.angle_alpha   90.00
_cell.angle_beta   90.00
_cell.angle_gamma   90.00
#
_symmetry.space_group_name_H-M   'P 1'
#
loop_
_entity.id
_entity.type
_entity.pdbx_description
1 polymer ?
#
loop_
_entity_poly.entity_id
_entity_poly.type
_entity_poly.pdbx_seq_one_letter_code
_entity_poly.pdbx_strand_id
1 'polypeptide(L)'
;MKRRALIGWLAVSVVLGSCGKAPRLPSIPPGKTVLAFGDSVTFGTGAAAGEDWPTLLAGLTGWQVENAGVPSDTAEAARGRMPALLDAHRPALVIIEIGGNDFLRRRSAKAVKEDVRYLVQAARASGAQVALVAVPELSLLGLVAGKPSDAPIYQELAEEEQVVIVNEVFSAILGRPELCADQIHPNAEGYRQMAAGIHRQLQKVGLAPSGGR
;
A
#
# COMPACT_ATOMS: atom_id res chain seq x y z
N MET A 1 8.74 35.28 68.94
CA MET A 1 8.87 35.33 67.51
C MET A 1 9.42 33.99 67.02
N LYS A 2 8.56 33.10 66.46
CA LYS A 2 8.95 31.74 66.00
C LYS A 2 8.91 31.73 64.48
N ARG A 3 10.10 31.61 63.86
CA ARG A 3 10.23 31.49 62.39
C ARG A 3 9.90 30.02 61.98
N ARG A 4 8.86 29.82 61.18
CA ARG A 4 8.55 28.53 60.54
C ARG A 4 9.26 28.47 59.19
N ALA A 5 10.19 27.55 59.01
CA ALA A 5 10.82 27.21 57.77
C ALA A 5 9.86 26.31 56.98
N LEU A 6 9.50 26.74 55.73
CA LEU A 6 8.77 25.95 54.76
C LEU A 6 9.79 25.18 53.93
N ILE A 7 9.80 23.85 54.06
CA ILE A 7 10.58 22.94 53.21
C ILE A 7 9.70 22.61 52.02
N GLY A 8 10.05 23.17 50.87
CA GLY A 8 9.39 22.83 49.60
C GLY A 8 9.94 21.49 49.05
N TRP A 9 9.06 20.54 48.89
CA TRP A 9 9.35 19.28 48.16
C TRP A 9 9.29 19.51 46.67
N LEU A 10 10.44 19.43 45.99
CA LEU A 10 10.50 19.34 44.53
C LEU A 10 10.17 17.90 44.12
N ALA A 11 9.00 17.69 43.59
CA ALA A 11 8.66 16.42 42.91
C ALA A 11 9.32 16.38 41.55
N VAL A 12 10.37 15.59 41.37
CA VAL A 12 10.99 15.29 40.09
C VAL A 12 10.13 14.23 39.42
N SER A 13 9.31 14.65 38.44
CA SER A 13 8.55 13.74 37.59
C SER A 13 9.50 13.10 36.59
N VAL A 14 9.90 11.86 36.82
CA VAL A 14 10.61 11.02 35.84
C VAL A 14 9.60 10.59 34.80
N VAL A 15 9.66 11.21 33.63
CA VAL A 15 8.94 10.74 32.42
C VAL A 15 9.67 9.49 31.93
N LEU A 16 9.16 8.32 32.28
CA LEU A 16 9.58 7.06 31.68
C LEU A 16 9.16 7.06 30.22
N GLY A 17 10.11 7.33 29.32
CA GLY A 17 9.92 7.16 27.89
C GLY A 17 9.61 5.69 27.60
N SER A 18 8.33 5.37 27.38
CA SER A 18 7.91 4.09 26.87
C SER A 18 8.44 3.94 25.45
N CYS A 19 9.43 3.08 25.24
CA CYS A 19 9.78 2.56 23.92
C CYS A 19 8.61 1.71 23.42
N GLY A 20 7.52 2.36 23.00
CA GLY A 20 6.33 1.72 22.47
C GLY A 20 6.66 1.14 21.09
N LYS A 21 6.58 -0.20 20.95
CA LYS A 21 6.39 -0.82 19.64
C LYS A 21 5.19 -0.15 19.01
N ALA A 22 5.32 0.27 17.73
CA ALA A 22 4.18 0.81 16.99
C ALA A 22 2.96 -0.12 17.19
N PRO A 23 1.76 0.44 17.43
CA PRO A 23 0.57 -0.38 17.65
C PRO A 23 0.37 -1.28 16.44
N ARG A 24 0.31 -2.59 16.67
CA ARG A 24 0.01 -3.55 15.61
C ARG A 24 -1.43 -3.37 15.20
N LEU A 25 -1.65 -3.29 13.89
CA LEU A 25 -3.00 -3.25 13.33
C LEU A 25 -3.71 -4.59 13.57
N PRO A 26 -5.05 -4.60 13.64
CA PRO A 26 -5.82 -5.83 13.70
C PRO A 26 -5.51 -6.70 12.48
N SER A 27 -5.09 -7.94 12.71
CA SER A 27 -4.79 -8.89 11.64
C SER A 27 -6.05 -9.26 10.86
N ILE A 28 -5.91 -9.39 9.56
CA ILE A 28 -6.95 -9.88 8.67
C ILE A 28 -6.85 -11.42 8.62
N PRO A 29 -7.81 -12.17 9.16
CA PRO A 29 -7.76 -13.63 9.16
C PRO A 29 -7.88 -14.23 7.76
N PRO A 30 -7.39 -15.47 7.53
CA PRO A 30 -7.70 -16.23 6.33
C PRO A 30 -9.22 -16.31 6.07
N GLY A 31 -9.62 -16.40 4.81
CA GLY A 31 -11.04 -16.43 4.40
C GLY A 31 -11.74 -15.08 4.37
N LYS A 32 -11.11 -13.99 4.81
CA LYS A 32 -11.67 -12.64 4.68
C LYS A 32 -11.45 -12.10 3.28
N THR A 33 -12.43 -11.31 2.81
CA THR A 33 -12.35 -10.62 1.52
C THR A 33 -11.36 -9.45 1.60
N VAL A 34 -10.46 -9.41 0.64
CA VAL A 34 -9.49 -8.33 0.42
C VAL A 34 -9.66 -7.83 -1.01
N LEU A 35 -9.81 -6.54 -1.19
CA LEU A 35 -9.91 -5.92 -2.51
C LEU A 35 -8.54 -5.44 -2.96
N ALA A 36 -8.01 -6.03 -4.04
CA ALA A 36 -6.84 -5.53 -4.75
C ALA A 36 -7.31 -4.55 -5.83
N PHE A 37 -7.11 -3.27 -5.59
CA PHE A 37 -7.64 -2.19 -6.42
C PHE A 37 -6.49 -1.48 -7.14
N GLY A 38 -6.55 -1.42 -8.48
CA GLY A 38 -5.47 -0.82 -9.23
C GLY A 38 -5.67 -0.78 -10.74
N ASP A 39 -4.57 -0.68 -11.46
CA ASP A 39 -4.53 -0.59 -12.91
C ASP A 39 -4.08 -1.91 -13.58
N SER A 40 -3.30 -1.83 -14.66
CA SER A 40 -2.78 -2.99 -15.40
C SER A 40 -1.83 -3.86 -14.56
N VAL A 41 -1.12 -3.28 -13.61
CA VAL A 41 -0.20 -4.02 -12.74
C VAL A 41 -0.99 -4.86 -11.74
N THR A 42 -2.07 -4.33 -11.20
CA THR A 42 -2.99 -5.10 -10.35
C THR A 42 -3.75 -6.15 -11.17
N PHE A 43 -4.16 -5.82 -12.40
CA PHE A 43 -4.79 -6.77 -13.32
C PHE A 43 -3.89 -7.98 -13.64
N GLY A 44 -2.57 -7.79 -13.71
CA GLY A 44 -1.60 -8.84 -14.02
C GLY A 44 -1.09 -8.81 -15.46
N THR A 45 -1.13 -7.64 -16.13
CA THR A 45 -0.57 -7.48 -17.47
C THR A 45 0.91 -7.89 -17.48
N GLY A 46 1.30 -8.74 -18.44
CA GLY A 46 2.66 -9.25 -18.56
C GLY A 46 2.88 -10.66 -18.01
N ALA A 47 1.85 -11.27 -17.40
CA ALA A 47 1.86 -12.65 -16.92
C ALA A 47 0.61 -13.41 -17.36
N ALA A 48 0.60 -14.72 -17.19
CA ALA A 48 -0.57 -15.56 -17.47
C ALA A 48 -1.61 -15.43 -16.34
N ALA A 49 -2.84 -15.86 -16.64
CA ALA A 49 -3.91 -15.90 -15.65
C ALA A 49 -3.50 -16.70 -14.39
N GLY A 50 -3.70 -16.13 -13.24
CA GLY A 50 -3.31 -16.74 -11.94
C GLY A 50 -1.87 -16.44 -11.51
N GLU A 51 -1.08 -15.74 -12.31
CA GLU A 51 0.29 -15.33 -11.99
C GLU A 51 0.38 -13.84 -11.56
N ASP A 52 -0.77 -13.16 -11.48
CA ASP A 52 -0.89 -11.80 -10.97
C ASP A 52 -0.65 -11.75 -9.44
N TRP A 53 -0.16 -10.60 -8.93
CA TRP A 53 0.17 -10.46 -7.51
C TRP A 53 -1.05 -10.64 -6.57
N PRO A 54 -2.29 -10.25 -6.92
CA PRO A 54 -3.46 -10.50 -6.09
C PRO A 54 -3.73 -12.01 -5.89
N THR A 55 -3.71 -12.78 -6.97
CA THR A 55 -3.90 -14.25 -6.91
C THR A 55 -2.80 -14.93 -6.10
N LEU A 56 -1.55 -14.51 -6.31
CA LEU A 56 -0.40 -15.03 -5.56
C LEU A 56 -0.46 -14.66 -4.08
N LEU A 57 -0.92 -13.44 -3.76
CA LEU A 57 -1.11 -12.99 -2.37
C LEU A 57 -2.23 -13.79 -1.68
N ALA A 58 -3.31 -14.12 -2.40
CA ALA A 58 -4.37 -15.01 -1.88
C ALA A 58 -3.79 -16.37 -1.43
N GLY A 59 -2.91 -16.96 -2.24
CA GLY A 59 -2.22 -18.20 -1.91
C GLY A 59 -1.31 -18.10 -0.68
N LEU A 60 -0.66 -16.94 -0.47
CA LEU A 60 0.24 -16.72 0.67
C LEU A 60 -0.50 -16.46 1.99
N THR A 61 -1.71 -15.92 1.92
CA THR A 61 -2.44 -15.41 3.10
C THR A 61 -3.67 -16.22 3.46
N GLY A 62 -4.20 -16.98 2.50
CA GLY A 62 -5.51 -17.62 2.61
C GLY A 62 -6.69 -16.64 2.54
N TRP A 63 -6.46 -15.40 2.12
CA TRP A 63 -7.53 -14.42 1.89
C TRP A 63 -8.31 -14.72 0.61
N GLN A 64 -9.55 -14.25 0.57
CA GLN A 64 -10.32 -14.16 -0.67
C GLN A 64 -9.99 -12.83 -1.33
N VAL A 65 -9.01 -12.82 -2.24
CA VAL A 65 -8.56 -11.58 -2.89
C VAL A 65 -9.34 -11.38 -4.17
N GLU A 66 -10.10 -10.30 -4.20
CA GLU A 66 -10.82 -9.82 -5.39
C GLU A 66 -9.90 -8.90 -6.19
N ASN A 67 -9.55 -9.33 -7.40
CA ASN A 67 -8.72 -8.54 -8.30
C ASN A 67 -9.60 -7.53 -9.05
N ALA A 68 -9.51 -6.27 -8.68
CA ALA A 68 -10.18 -5.14 -9.30
C ALA A 68 -9.20 -4.24 -10.08
N GLY A 69 -8.20 -4.82 -10.69
CA GLY A 69 -7.29 -4.16 -11.62
C GLY A 69 -7.98 -3.87 -12.96
N VAL A 70 -7.83 -2.66 -13.49
CA VAL A 70 -8.34 -2.27 -14.81
C VAL A 70 -7.21 -1.68 -15.64
N PRO A 71 -6.79 -2.35 -16.74
CA PRO A 71 -5.71 -1.85 -17.57
C PRO A 71 -5.94 -0.42 -18.07
N SER A 72 -4.87 0.38 -18.07
CA SER A 72 -4.86 1.79 -18.46
C SER A 72 -5.66 2.76 -17.56
N ASP A 73 -6.19 2.29 -16.43
CA ASP A 73 -6.92 3.14 -15.50
C ASP A 73 -5.99 4.18 -14.83
N THR A 74 -6.53 5.37 -14.58
CA THR A 74 -5.87 6.43 -13.82
C THR A 74 -6.50 6.56 -12.45
N ALA A 75 -5.79 7.16 -11.50
CA ALA A 75 -6.34 7.41 -10.17
C ALA A 75 -7.65 8.24 -10.24
N GLU A 76 -7.74 9.20 -11.17
CA GLU A 76 -8.95 10.00 -11.41
C GLU A 76 -10.12 9.14 -11.90
N ALA A 77 -9.92 8.34 -12.93
CA ALA A 77 -10.98 7.49 -13.52
C ALA A 77 -11.43 6.41 -12.52
N ALA A 78 -10.50 5.84 -11.78
CA ALA A 78 -10.73 4.80 -10.78
C ALA A 78 -11.67 5.24 -9.63
N ARG A 79 -11.76 6.54 -9.34
CA ARG A 79 -12.66 7.09 -8.30
C ARG A 79 -14.11 6.67 -8.52
N GLY A 80 -14.56 6.63 -9.79
CA GLY A 80 -15.94 6.31 -10.13
C GLY A 80 -16.37 4.88 -9.81
N ARG A 81 -15.43 3.91 -9.79
CA ARG A 81 -15.76 2.49 -9.56
C ARG A 81 -15.54 2.03 -8.11
N MET A 82 -14.80 2.77 -7.28
CA MET A 82 -14.50 2.39 -5.91
C MET A 82 -15.78 2.16 -5.06
N PRO A 83 -16.79 3.06 -5.03
CA PRO A 83 -17.96 2.86 -4.19
C PRO A 83 -18.72 1.55 -4.50
N ALA A 84 -18.95 1.25 -5.78
CA ALA A 84 -19.67 0.04 -6.17
C ALA A 84 -18.92 -1.25 -5.78
N LEU A 85 -17.57 -1.25 -5.85
CA LEU A 85 -16.76 -2.38 -5.44
C LEU A 85 -16.76 -2.57 -3.91
N LEU A 86 -16.72 -1.49 -3.15
CA LEU A 86 -16.81 -1.54 -1.68
C LEU A 86 -18.17 -2.09 -1.23
N ASP A 87 -19.26 -1.66 -1.85
CA ASP A 87 -20.61 -2.15 -1.55
C ASP A 87 -20.79 -3.63 -1.91
N ALA A 88 -20.26 -4.04 -3.06
CA ALA A 88 -20.38 -5.41 -3.55
C ALA A 88 -19.56 -6.41 -2.71
N HIS A 89 -18.31 -6.06 -2.38
CA HIS A 89 -17.37 -7.00 -1.78
C HIS A 89 -17.22 -6.85 -0.27
N ARG A 90 -17.56 -5.70 0.32
CA ARG A 90 -17.41 -5.38 1.76
C ARG A 90 -16.07 -5.85 2.33
N PRO A 91 -14.96 -5.42 1.73
CA PRO A 91 -13.65 -5.97 2.06
C PRO A 91 -13.21 -5.61 3.48
N ALA A 92 -12.48 -6.50 4.13
CA ALA A 92 -11.81 -6.20 5.40
C ALA A 92 -10.53 -5.35 5.20
N LEU A 93 -9.93 -5.44 4.00
CA LEU A 93 -8.75 -4.69 3.59
C LEU A 93 -8.88 -4.29 2.12
N VAL A 94 -8.51 -3.06 1.79
CA VAL A 94 -8.30 -2.61 0.42
C VAL A 94 -6.81 -2.35 0.23
N ILE A 95 -6.20 -3.01 -0.76
CA ILE A 95 -4.82 -2.75 -1.18
C ILE A 95 -4.90 -1.96 -2.46
N ILE A 96 -4.42 -0.70 -2.43
CA ILE A 96 -4.51 0.25 -3.55
C ILE A 96 -3.14 0.37 -4.22
N GLU A 97 -3.08 0.02 -5.50
CA GLU A 97 -1.92 0.16 -6.38
C GLU A 97 -2.35 0.86 -7.66
N ILE A 98 -2.16 2.18 -7.79
CA ILE A 98 -2.65 2.99 -8.91
C ILE A 98 -1.88 4.31 -9.01
N GLY A 99 -1.81 4.87 -10.21
CA GLY A 99 -1.20 6.17 -10.48
C GLY A 99 -0.09 6.13 -11.54
N GLY A 100 0.37 4.95 -11.94
CA GLY A 100 1.38 4.78 -12.97
C GLY A 100 0.97 5.44 -14.29
N ASN A 101 -0.26 5.21 -14.73
CA ASN A 101 -0.81 5.82 -15.94
C ASN A 101 -0.96 7.33 -15.86
N ASP A 102 -1.18 7.87 -14.66
CA ASP A 102 -1.23 9.31 -14.42
C ASP A 102 0.14 9.95 -14.70
N PHE A 103 1.22 9.37 -14.15
CA PHE A 103 2.58 9.84 -14.39
C PHE A 103 2.99 9.72 -15.86
N LEU A 104 2.66 8.61 -16.53
CA LEU A 104 2.89 8.43 -17.96
C LEU A 104 2.18 9.51 -18.78
N ARG A 105 0.98 9.95 -18.37
CA ARG A 105 0.22 11.04 -18.98
C ARG A 105 0.64 12.42 -18.47
N ARG A 106 1.72 12.50 -17.69
CA ARG A 106 2.28 13.74 -17.14
C ARG A 106 1.31 14.54 -16.28
N ARG A 107 0.37 13.87 -15.59
CA ARG A 107 -0.46 14.53 -14.59
C ARG A 107 0.41 15.01 -13.43
N SER A 108 0.07 16.14 -12.83
CA SER A 108 0.84 16.65 -11.70
C SER A 108 0.75 15.71 -10.50
N ALA A 109 1.86 15.49 -9.81
CA ALA A 109 1.92 14.66 -8.61
C ALA A 109 0.88 15.09 -7.56
N LYS A 110 0.62 16.39 -7.43
CA LYS A 110 -0.42 16.92 -6.54
C LYS A 110 -1.82 16.42 -6.94
N ALA A 111 -2.17 16.43 -8.22
CA ALA A 111 -3.49 15.95 -8.67
C ALA A 111 -3.63 14.45 -8.45
N VAL A 112 -2.60 13.67 -8.76
CA VAL A 112 -2.57 12.22 -8.51
C VAL A 112 -2.74 11.93 -7.01
N LYS A 113 -2.01 12.65 -6.16
CA LYS A 113 -2.12 12.51 -4.70
C LYS A 113 -3.55 12.73 -4.19
N GLU A 114 -4.25 13.74 -4.69
CA GLU A 114 -5.63 14.03 -4.27
C GLU A 114 -6.61 12.95 -4.77
N ASP A 115 -6.42 12.41 -5.97
CA ASP A 115 -7.26 11.32 -6.46
C ASP A 115 -7.03 10.03 -5.66
N VAL A 116 -5.77 9.69 -5.35
CA VAL A 116 -5.44 8.54 -4.49
C VAL A 116 -5.95 8.76 -3.07
N ARG A 117 -5.89 10.00 -2.54
CA ARG A 117 -6.50 10.37 -1.24
C ARG A 117 -7.98 10.04 -1.21
N TYR A 118 -8.70 10.41 -2.26
CA TYR A 118 -10.13 10.09 -2.37
C TYR A 118 -10.37 8.58 -2.26
N LEU A 119 -9.58 7.77 -2.97
CA LEU A 119 -9.70 6.31 -2.92
C LEU A 119 -9.43 5.75 -1.50
N VAL A 120 -8.39 6.25 -0.83
CA VAL A 120 -8.07 5.89 0.55
C VAL A 120 -9.23 6.22 1.49
N GLN A 121 -9.76 7.44 1.39
CA GLN A 121 -10.83 7.90 2.27
C GLN A 121 -12.14 7.15 2.01
N ALA A 122 -12.48 6.85 0.75
CA ALA A 122 -13.65 6.04 0.41
C ALA A 122 -13.53 4.62 1.00
N ALA A 123 -12.37 3.98 0.85
CA ALA A 123 -12.11 2.66 1.42
C ALA A 123 -12.21 2.66 2.96
N ARG A 124 -11.61 3.66 3.63
CA ARG A 124 -11.73 3.79 5.10
C ARG A 124 -13.17 4.05 5.57
N ALA A 125 -13.91 4.87 4.84
CA ALA A 125 -15.31 5.17 5.16
C ALA A 125 -16.21 3.93 5.09
N SER A 126 -15.86 2.92 4.28
CA SER A 126 -16.56 1.63 4.26
C SER A 126 -16.25 0.72 5.46
N GLY A 127 -15.30 1.11 6.33
CA GLY A 127 -14.84 0.31 7.46
C GLY A 127 -13.68 -0.63 7.15
N ALA A 128 -13.18 -0.63 5.91
CA ALA A 128 -12.02 -1.42 5.52
C ALA A 128 -10.71 -0.84 6.07
N GLN A 129 -9.74 -1.69 6.40
CA GLN A 129 -8.35 -1.27 6.54
C GLN A 129 -7.80 -0.93 5.14
N VAL A 130 -6.76 -0.09 5.08
CA VAL A 130 -6.17 0.33 3.81
C VAL A 130 -4.66 0.15 3.82
N ALA A 131 -4.13 -0.39 2.73
CA ALA A 131 -2.72 -0.40 2.42
C ALA A 131 -2.49 0.23 1.04
N LEU A 132 -1.54 1.15 0.96
CA LEU A 132 -1.07 1.72 -0.29
C LEU A 132 0.17 0.97 -0.77
N VAL A 133 0.19 0.54 -2.01
CA VAL A 133 1.42 0.11 -2.68
C VAL A 133 1.98 1.31 -3.43
N ALA A 134 3.19 1.70 -3.08
CA ALA A 134 3.84 2.82 -3.72
C ALA A 134 4.16 2.50 -5.19
N VAL A 135 3.79 3.41 -6.06
CA VAL A 135 4.03 3.32 -7.51
C VAL A 135 5.21 4.21 -7.86
N PRO A 136 6.14 3.74 -8.69
CA PRO A 136 7.24 4.57 -9.16
C PRO A 136 6.77 5.79 -9.95
N GLU A 137 7.50 6.90 -9.81
CA GLU A 137 7.33 8.02 -10.72
C GLU A 137 7.88 7.62 -12.10
N LEU A 138 6.99 7.15 -12.97
CA LEU A 138 7.33 6.69 -14.31
C LEU A 138 7.69 7.90 -15.19
N SER A 139 8.94 8.32 -15.13
CA SER A 139 9.51 9.29 -16.07
C SER A 139 10.35 8.54 -17.10
N LEU A 140 10.34 9.02 -18.36
CA LEU A 140 11.19 8.46 -19.42
C LEU A 140 12.67 8.44 -19.05
N LEU A 141 13.13 9.43 -18.25
CA LEU A 141 14.51 9.51 -17.78
C LEU A 141 14.79 8.47 -16.67
N GLY A 142 13.86 8.24 -15.74
CA GLY A 142 14.00 7.25 -14.67
C GLY A 142 14.02 5.83 -15.20
N LEU A 143 13.18 5.53 -16.20
CA LEU A 143 13.16 4.22 -16.88
C LEU A 143 14.47 3.94 -17.62
N VAL A 144 15.04 4.95 -18.29
CA VAL A 144 16.33 4.82 -19.02
C VAL A 144 17.51 4.71 -18.04
N ALA A 145 17.44 5.34 -16.87
CA ALA A 145 18.50 5.29 -15.85
C ALA A 145 18.52 3.96 -15.06
N GLY A 146 17.53 3.09 -15.23
CA GLY A 146 17.48 1.76 -14.58
C GLY A 146 17.35 1.77 -13.06
N LYS A 147 16.92 2.90 -12.48
CA LYS A 147 16.71 3.04 -11.02
C LYS A 147 15.38 3.77 -10.75
N PRO A 148 14.25 3.12 -11.02
CA PRO A 148 12.97 3.69 -10.64
C PRO A 148 12.88 3.78 -9.11
N SER A 149 12.32 4.87 -8.61
CA SER A 149 12.03 5.08 -7.19
C SER A 149 10.55 5.38 -7.00
N ASP A 150 10.03 5.02 -5.86
CA ASP A 150 8.64 5.32 -5.51
C ASP A 150 8.38 6.82 -5.56
N ALA A 151 7.24 7.23 -6.10
CA ALA A 151 6.84 8.62 -6.08
C ALA A 151 6.58 9.07 -4.63
N PRO A 152 7.16 10.21 -4.19
CA PRO A 152 7.08 10.66 -2.80
C PRO A 152 5.65 10.83 -2.27
N ILE A 153 4.70 11.10 -3.17
CA ILE A 153 3.29 11.32 -2.80
C ILE A 153 2.66 10.15 -2.03
N TYR A 154 3.12 8.89 -2.25
CA TYR A 154 2.56 7.73 -1.56
C TYR A 154 2.99 7.69 -0.10
N GLN A 155 4.26 7.96 0.18
CA GLN A 155 4.76 8.06 1.56
C GLN A 155 4.08 9.21 2.30
N GLU A 156 4.04 10.40 1.68
CA GLU A 156 3.38 11.57 2.24
C GLU A 156 1.90 11.30 2.55
N LEU A 157 1.18 10.69 1.59
CA LEU A 157 -0.23 10.37 1.75
C LEU A 157 -0.47 9.33 2.84
N ALA A 158 0.38 8.31 2.92
CA ALA A 158 0.28 7.30 3.96
C ALA A 158 0.45 7.89 5.37
N GLU A 159 1.36 8.85 5.53
CA GLU A 159 1.56 9.58 6.78
C GLU A 159 0.37 10.49 7.10
N GLU A 160 -0.13 11.25 6.14
CA GLU A 160 -1.27 12.17 6.31
C GLU A 160 -2.57 11.42 6.63
N GLU A 161 -2.83 10.31 5.95
CA GLU A 161 -4.04 9.51 6.13
C GLU A 161 -3.88 8.40 7.18
N GLN A 162 -2.68 8.22 7.75
CA GLN A 162 -2.37 7.19 8.74
C GLN A 162 -2.75 5.78 8.27
N VAL A 163 -2.39 5.45 7.02
CA VAL A 163 -2.59 4.13 6.43
C VAL A 163 -1.25 3.42 6.20
N VAL A 164 -1.31 2.11 6.01
CA VAL A 164 -0.13 1.31 5.74
C VAL A 164 0.44 1.65 4.38
N ILE A 165 1.76 1.78 4.29
CA ILE A 165 2.47 1.87 3.02
C ILE A 165 3.29 0.58 2.78
N VAL A 166 3.24 0.11 1.55
CA VAL A 166 4.12 -0.92 0.98
C VAL A 166 5.03 -0.20 0.00
N ASN A 167 6.24 0.10 0.41
CA ASN A 167 7.22 0.85 -0.36
C ASN A 167 8.33 -0.06 -0.92
N GLU A 168 9.04 0.44 -1.93
CA GLU A 168 10.21 -0.21 -2.56
C GLU A 168 9.95 -1.64 -3.08
N VAL A 169 8.68 -2.01 -3.31
CA VAL A 169 8.33 -3.33 -3.84
C VAL A 169 8.23 -3.24 -5.35
N PHE A 170 7.36 -2.38 -5.87
CA PHE A 170 7.15 -2.27 -7.31
C PHE A 170 8.34 -1.60 -8.01
N SER A 171 8.90 -0.53 -7.44
CA SER A 171 10.10 0.14 -7.96
C SER A 171 11.31 -0.81 -8.05
N ALA A 172 11.53 -1.64 -7.03
CA ALA A 172 12.62 -2.62 -7.04
C ALA A 172 12.46 -3.68 -8.15
N ILE A 173 11.22 -4.03 -8.54
CA ILE A 173 10.96 -4.94 -9.65
C ILE A 173 11.25 -4.26 -10.98
N LEU A 174 10.74 -3.05 -11.20
CA LEU A 174 10.99 -2.30 -12.44
C LEU A 174 12.46 -1.93 -12.64
N GLY A 175 13.25 -1.87 -11.57
CA GLY A 175 14.71 -1.69 -11.63
C GLY A 175 15.47 -2.93 -12.13
N ARG A 176 14.77 -4.04 -12.42
CA ARG A 176 15.35 -5.33 -12.79
C ARG A 176 14.68 -5.86 -14.06
N PRO A 177 15.26 -5.57 -15.24
CA PRO A 177 14.66 -5.92 -16.54
C PRO A 177 14.26 -7.40 -16.67
N GLU A 178 15.00 -8.31 -16.03
CA GLU A 178 14.70 -9.74 -16.03
C GLU A 178 13.39 -10.10 -15.31
N LEU A 179 12.84 -9.20 -14.50
CA LEU A 179 11.55 -9.35 -13.81
C LEU A 179 10.38 -8.69 -14.55
N CYS A 180 10.65 -8.11 -15.71
CA CYS A 180 9.67 -7.33 -16.46
C CYS A 180 9.31 -7.99 -17.78
N ALA A 181 8.05 -7.89 -18.18
CA ALA A 181 7.55 -8.28 -19.48
C ALA A 181 7.78 -7.16 -20.51
N ASP A 182 7.71 -5.92 -20.05
CA ASP A 182 8.01 -4.70 -20.79
C ASP A 182 8.58 -3.62 -19.84
N GLN A 183 8.59 -2.35 -20.24
CA GLN A 183 9.20 -1.27 -19.46
C GLN A 183 8.43 -0.92 -18.17
N ILE A 184 7.17 -1.34 -18.03
CA ILE A 184 6.29 -0.90 -16.94
C ILE A 184 5.51 -2.04 -16.28
N HIS A 185 5.52 -3.25 -16.87
CA HIS A 185 4.79 -4.39 -16.32
C HIS A 185 5.74 -5.49 -15.86
N PRO A 186 5.56 -6.04 -14.66
CA PRO A 186 6.24 -7.23 -14.22
C PRO A 186 5.89 -8.46 -15.10
N ASN A 187 6.81 -9.40 -15.23
CA ASN A 187 6.51 -10.75 -15.72
C ASN A 187 6.07 -11.66 -14.56
N ALA A 188 5.80 -12.93 -14.83
CA ALA A 188 5.36 -13.89 -13.80
C ALA A 188 6.27 -13.96 -12.57
N GLU A 189 7.61 -13.92 -12.77
CA GLU A 189 8.57 -13.90 -11.65
C GLU A 189 8.52 -12.56 -10.91
N GLY A 190 8.39 -11.44 -11.63
CA GLY A 190 8.21 -10.11 -11.05
C GLY A 190 6.97 -10.06 -10.16
N TYR A 191 5.84 -10.58 -10.62
CA TYR A 191 4.62 -10.65 -9.81
C TYR A 191 4.74 -11.56 -8.59
N ARG A 192 5.49 -12.67 -8.69
CA ARG A 192 5.80 -13.52 -7.54
C ARG A 192 6.58 -12.74 -6.47
N GLN A 193 7.59 -12.00 -6.88
CA GLN A 193 8.38 -11.17 -5.97
C GLN A 193 7.57 -10.00 -5.41
N MET A 194 6.67 -9.41 -6.21
CA MET A 194 5.74 -8.36 -5.77
C MET A 194 4.80 -8.87 -4.67
N ALA A 195 4.12 -9.98 -4.90
CA ALA A 195 3.23 -10.59 -3.91
C ALA A 195 3.96 -10.94 -2.60
N ALA A 196 5.15 -11.52 -2.70
CA ALA A 196 5.99 -11.83 -1.54
C ALA A 196 6.45 -10.56 -0.81
N GLY A 197 6.76 -9.49 -1.54
CA GLY A 197 7.14 -8.18 -0.98
C GLY A 197 6.00 -7.54 -0.21
N ILE A 198 4.82 -7.47 -0.83
CA ILE A 198 3.58 -6.98 -0.20
C ILE A 198 3.28 -7.79 1.05
N HIS A 199 3.26 -9.12 0.96
CA HIS A 199 2.99 -10.01 2.09
C HIS A 199 3.93 -9.73 3.27
N ARG A 200 5.24 -9.70 3.03
CA ARG A 200 6.24 -9.42 4.09
C ARG A 200 6.00 -8.09 4.79
N GLN A 201 5.65 -7.04 4.05
CA GLN A 201 5.41 -5.73 4.66
C GLN A 201 4.10 -5.69 5.45
N LEU A 202 3.04 -6.31 4.95
CA LEU A 202 1.78 -6.44 5.68
C LEU A 202 1.93 -7.29 6.95
N GLN A 203 2.80 -8.32 6.93
CA GLN A 203 3.14 -9.09 8.14
C GLN A 203 3.87 -8.26 9.20
N LYS A 204 4.82 -7.41 8.79
CA LYS A 204 5.57 -6.55 9.72
C LYS A 204 4.66 -5.63 10.54
N VAL A 205 3.60 -5.12 9.93
CA VAL A 205 2.62 -4.25 10.59
C VAL A 205 1.48 -5.02 11.25
N GLY A 206 1.44 -6.34 11.11
CA GLY A 206 0.45 -7.21 11.75
C GLY A 206 -0.83 -7.43 10.95
N LEU A 207 -0.97 -6.87 9.75
CA LEU A 207 -2.15 -7.05 8.89
C LEU A 207 -2.26 -8.46 8.32
N ALA A 208 -1.17 -8.97 7.73
CA ALA A 208 -1.17 -10.31 7.19
C ALA A 208 -0.89 -11.34 8.29
N PRO A 209 -1.48 -12.55 8.21
CA PRO A 209 -1.19 -13.61 9.15
C PRO A 209 0.29 -13.97 9.09
N SER A 210 0.87 -14.22 10.25
CA SER A 210 2.20 -14.85 10.33
C SER A 210 2.03 -16.25 9.73
N GLY A 211 2.76 -16.56 8.66
CA GLY A 211 2.60 -17.82 7.95
C GLY A 211 2.53 -19.00 8.92
N GLY A 212 1.41 -19.69 8.92
CA GLY A 212 1.31 -21.01 9.53
C GLY A 212 2.21 -21.95 8.71
N ARG A 213 3.04 -22.71 9.40
CA ARG A 213 3.79 -23.85 8.84
C ARG A 213 2.80 -24.91 8.40
#